data_ea8bec1e86b264fd6a71090f1928ed7b
#
_entry.id   ea8bec1e86b264fd6a71090f1928ed7b
#
_cell.length_a   1.000
_cell.length_b   1.000
_cell.length_c   1.000
_cell.angle_alpha   90.00
_cell.angle_beta   90.00
_cell.angle_gamma   90.00
#
_symmetry.space_group_name_H-M   'P 1'
#
loop_
_entity.id
_entity.type
_entity.pdbx_description
1 polymer ?
#
loop_
_entity_poly.entity_id
_entity_poly.type
_entity_poly.pdbx_seq_one_letter_code
_entity_poly.pdbx_strand_id
1 'polypeptide(L)'
;MFLRSLGCEAIGEGIFNQLVEAAGTKAAATESALVGHLWTVWEKWGAIGAQPGSGVRVICDRQGGRAHYTDMLSRAFPGVSVTETHQSATQSRYELRGKGDDGIERHMHVLFLVESEQHHLPVALASMLAKLTREMLMARFNRYWRGRYPELKPTAGYRGDGWRWMQDAARIFVNGEREALIRRA
;
A
#
# COMPACT_ATOMS: atom_id res chain seq x y z
N MET A 1 16.12 -9.23 -17.64
CA MET A 1 15.18 -8.94 -16.53
C MET A 1 13.79 -9.34 -17.00
N PHE A 2 13.07 -10.16 -16.24
CA PHE A 2 11.72 -10.59 -16.59
C PHE A 2 10.74 -10.10 -15.54
N LEU A 3 9.67 -9.43 -15.95
CA LEU A 3 8.55 -9.08 -15.09
C LEU A 3 7.67 -10.33 -14.91
N ARG A 4 7.54 -10.82 -13.69
CA ARG A 4 6.76 -12.03 -13.39
C ARG A 4 5.33 -11.72 -12.96
N SER A 5 5.12 -10.61 -12.25
CA SER A 5 3.81 -10.23 -11.75
C SER A 5 3.76 -8.73 -11.50
N LEU A 6 2.59 -8.14 -11.69
CA LEU A 6 2.22 -6.81 -11.24
C LEU A 6 0.92 -6.92 -10.47
N GLY A 7 0.84 -6.25 -9.31
CA GLY A 7 -0.36 -6.21 -8.50
C GLY A 7 -0.56 -4.83 -7.88
N CYS A 8 -1.80 -4.48 -7.62
CA CYS A 8 -2.18 -3.25 -6.93
C CYS A 8 -3.37 -3.55 -6.03
N GLU A 9 -3.31 -3.10 -4.80
CA GLU A 9 -4.43 -3.14 -3.87
C GLU A 9 -5.07 -1.74 -3.80
N ALA A 10 -6.38 -1.68 -4.03
CA ALA A 10 -7.15 -0.46 -3.94
C ALA A 10 -7.94 -0.44 -2.63
N ILE A 11 -7.55 0.45 -1.71
CA ILE A 11 -8.26 0.66 -0.45
C ILE A 11 -9.24 1.82 -0.63
N GLY A 12 -10.53 1.47 -0.77
CA GLY A 12 -11.61 2.45 -0.83
C GLY A 12 -11.85 3.12 0.52
N GLU A 13 -12.59 4.24 0.51
CA GLU A 13 -12.82 5.09 1.69
C GLU A 13 -13.44 4.33 2.86
N GLY A 14 -14.38 3.43 2.60
CA GLY A 14 -15.03 2.62 3.64
C GLY A 14 -14.05 1.72 4.39
N ILE A 15 -13.24 0.95 3.65
CA ILE A 15 -12.21 0.08 4.23
C ILE A 15 -11.14 0.92 4.93
N PHE A 16 -10.71 2.02 4.31
CA PHE A 16 -9.76 2.94 4.91
C PHE A 16 -10.25 3.45 6.27
N ASN A 17 -11.51 3.88 6.34
CA ASN A 17 -12.10 4.40 7.58
C ASN A 17 -12.19 3.31 8.67
N GLN A 18 -12.53 2.08 8.31
CA GLN A 18 -12.54 0.93 9.25
C GLN A 18 -11.14 0.65 9.80
N LEU A 19 -10.11 0.67 8.95
CA LEU A 19 -8.72 0.46 9.38
C LEU A 19 -8.24 1.59 10.31
N VAL A 20 -8.59 2.84 10.00
CA VAL A 20 -8.27 3.99 10.85
C VAL A 20 -9.00 3.91 12.19
N GLU A 21 -10.27 3.53 12.21
CA GLU A 21 -11.07 3.37 13.42
C GLU A 21 -10.51 2.27 14.33
N ALA A 22 -10.16 1.12 13.74
CA ALA A 22 -9.61 -0.02 14.48
C ALA A 22 -8.22 0.25 15.06
N ALA A 23 -7.36 1.01 14.38
CA ALA A 23 -5.97 1.21 14.79
C ALA A 23 -5.65 2.62 15.26
N GLY A 24 -6.60 3.56 15.20
CA GLY A 24 -6.46 4.93 15.66
C GLY A 24 -5.58 5.83 14.80
N THR A 25 -5.02 5.34 13.68
CA THR A 25 -4.09 6.12 12.83
C THR A 25 -4.27 5.86 11.34
N LYS A 26 -4.06 6.90 10.51
CA LYS A 26 -3.99 6.76 9.04
C LYS A 26 -2.87 5.83 8.56
N ALA A 27 -1.79 5.78 9.31
CA ALA A 27 -0.65 4.92 8.99
C ALA A 27 -1.03 3.44 8.96
N ALA A 28 -2.03 3.03 9.75
CA ALA A 28 -2.51 1.65 9.81
C ALA A 28 -3.07 1.14 8.47
N ALA A 29 -3.77 1.98 7.71
CA ALA A 29 -4.30 1.58 6.41
C ALA A 29 -3.18 1.32 5.40
N THR A 30 -2.14 2.16 5.37
CA THR A 30 -0.97 1.96 4.51
C THR A 30 -0.10 0.80 4.98
N GLU A 31 0.01 0.60 6.29
CA GLU A 31 0.71 -0.52 6.91
C GLU A 31 0.04 -1.86 6.55
N SER A 32 -1.29 -1.93 6.60
CA SER A 32 -2.06 -3.13 6.22
C SER A 32 -1.78 -3.54 4.77
N ALA A 33 -1.83 -2.61 3.83
CA ALA A 33 -1.52 -2.90 2.42
C ALA A 33 -0.06 -3.35 2.24
N LEU A 34 0.89 -2.67 2.88
CA LEU A 34 2.30 -3.06 2.85
C LEU A 34 2.50 -4.48 3.36
N VAL A 35 1.93 -4.81 4.52
CA VAL A 35 2.00 -6.14 5.11
C VAL A 35 1.40 -7.19 4.18
N GLY A 36 0.25 -6.93 3.56
CA GLY A 36 -0.36 -7.83 2.58
C GLY A 36 0.55 -8.11 1.38
N HIS A 37 1.24 -7.10 0.87
CA HIS A 37 2.22 -7.27 -0.21
C HIS A 37 3.46 -8.04 0.25
N LEU A 38 3.99 -7.78 1.44
CA LEU A 38 5.12 -8.52 2.01
C LEU A 38 4.77 -10.00 2.23
N TRP A 39 3.58 -10.31 2.73
CA TRP A 39 3.07 -11.67 2.85
C TRP A 39 2.96 -12.36 1.50
N THR A 40 2.44 -11.67 0.49
CA THR A 40 2.37 -12.21 -0.88
C THR A 40 3.77 -12.60 -1.41
N VAL A 41 4.78 -11.78 -1.14
CA VAL A 41 6.16 -12.07 -1.56
C VAL A 41 6.73 -13.22 -0.73
N TRP A 42 6.51 -13.22 0.58
CA TRP A 42 6.96 -14.27 1.49
C TRP A 42 6.46 -15.64 1.06
N GLU A 43 5.14 -15.77 0.83
CA GLU A 43 4.53 -17.04 0.44
C GLU A 43 4.91 -17.50 -0.96
N LYS A 44 4.91 -16.60 -1.94
CA LYS A 44 5.14 -16.99 -3.35
C LYS A 44 6.61 -17.16 -3.71
N TRP A 45 7.52 -16.40 -3.08
CA TRP A 45 8.92 -16.34 -3.54
C TRP A 45 9.95 -16.46 -2.40
N GLY A 46 9.53 -16.46 -1.15
CA GLY A 46 10.44 -16.58 -0.01
C GLY A 46 11.25 -17.88 -0.02
N ALA A 47 10.65 -18.97 -0.49
CA ALA A 47 11.31 -20.28 -0.59
C ALA A 47 12.39 -20.35 -1.70
N ILE A 48 12.34 -19.49 -2.71
CA ILE A 48 13.28 -19.49 -3.85
C ILE A 48 14.70 -19.10 -3.41
N GLY A 49 14.84 -18.51 -2.23
CA GLY A 49 16.10 -18.05 -1.68
C GLY A 49 16.57 -18.80 -0.43
N ALA A 50 16.14 -20.04 -0.23
CA ALA A 50 16.48 -20.82 0.98
C ALA A 50 17.97 -21.17 1.12
N GLN A 51 18.79 -20.95 0.09
CA GLN A 51 20.25 -21.13 0.19
C GLN A 51 20.91 -19.93 0.92
N PRO A 52 21.98 -20.13 1.69
CA PRO A 52 22.70 -19.06 2.34
C PRO A 52 23.11 -17.95 1.35
N GLY A 53 22.66 -16.71 1.62
CA GLY A 53 22.95 -15.53 0.78
C GLY A 53 21.97 -15.26 -0.35
N SER A 54 20.97 -16.10 -0.61
CA SER A 54 19.98 -15.93 -1.66
C SER A 54 18.57 -15.81 -1.10
N GLY A 55 18.18 -14.67 -0.55
CA GLY A 55 16.79 -14.37 -0.20
C GLY A 55 16.07 -13.57 -1.29
N VAL A 56 14.76 -13.65 -1.33
CA VAL A 56 13.98 -12.69 -2.12
C VAL A 56 14.21 -11.28 -1.56
N ARG A 57 14.40 -10.30 -2.45
CA ARG A 57 14.59 -8.90 -2.07
C ARG A 57 13.35 -8.09 -2.36
N VAL A 58 12.84 -7.42 -1.35
CA VAL A 58 11.73 -6.47 -1.46
C VAL A 58 12.27 -5.07 -1.21
N ILE A 59 11.96 -4.16 -2.12
CA ILE A 59 12.33 -2.75 -2.01
C ILE A 59 11.04 -1.95 -1.90
N CYS A 60 10.93 -1.19 -0.82
CA CYS A 60 9.80 -0.34 -0.51
C CYS A 60 10.22 1.11 -0.44
N ASP A 61 9.36 2.00 -0.89
CA ASP A 61 9.52 3.40 -0.55
C ASP A 61 9.23 3.63 0.93
N ARG A 62 9.97 4.55 1.55
CA ARG A 62 9.81 4.86 2.97
C ARG A 62 8.43 5.49 3.21
N GLN A 63 7.71 4.98 4.20
CA GLN A 63 6.37 5.47 4.51
C GLN A 63 6.43 6.67 5.48
N GLY A 64 6.21 7.86 4.96
CA GLY A 64 6.20 9.10 5.75
C GLY A 64 7.50 9.29 6.52
N GLY A 65 7.41 9.75 7.77
CA GLY A 65 8.58 9.95 8.64
C GLY A 65 9.08 8.69 9.36
N ARG A 66 8.56 7.48 9.07
CA ARG A 66 8.92 6.25 9.78
C ARG A 66 10.33 5.80 9.39
N ALA A 67 11.21 5.69 10.38
CA ALA A 67 12.58 5.21 10.20
C ALA A 67 12.76 3.73 10.57
N HIS A 68 11.99 3.22 11.55
CA HIS A 68 12.13 1.87 12.10
C HIS A 68 10.88 1.04 11.80
N TYR A 69 11.11 -0.20 11.33
CA TYR A 69 10.05 -1.13 10.92
C TYR A 69 10.10 -2.47 11.66
N THR A 70 11.03 -2.64 12.61
CA THR A 70 11.21 -3.90 13.36
C THR A 70 9.92 -4.35 14.02
N ASP A 71 9.25 -3.48 14.78
CA ASP A 71 8.01 -3.82 15.48
C ASP A 71 6.88 -4.19 14.53
N MET A 72 6.76 -3.45 13.42
CA MET A 72 5.76 -3.72 12.39
C MET A 72 6.00 -5.09 11.74
N LEU A 73 7.25 -5.37 11.33
CA LEU A 73 7.60 -6.64 10.71
C LEU A 73 7.44 -7.82 11.68
N SER A 74 7.83 -7.65 12.95
CA SER A 74 7.67 -8.70 13.97
C SER A 74 6.20 -9.02 14.27
N ARG A 75 5.34 -8.00 14.30
CA ARG A 75 3.88 -8.23 14.42
C ARG A 75 3.28 -8.86 13.17
N ALA A 76 3.75 -8.46 11.99
CA ALA A 76 3.26 -8.95 10.73
C ALA A 76 3.67 -10.40 10.45
N PHE A 77 4.81 -10.84 10.95
CA PHE A 77 5.38 -12.18 10.69
C PHE A 77 5.62 -12.93 12.03
N PRO A 78 4.55 -13.37 12.72
CA PRO A 78 4.70 -14.09 13.98
C PRO A 78 5.46 -15.41 13.77
N GLY A 79 6.44 -15.69 14.65
CA GLY A 79 7.29 -16.89 14.55
C GLY A 79 8.44 -16.78 13.53
N VAL A 80 8.55 -15.67 12.81
CA VAL A 80 9.67 -15.37 11.91
C VAL A 80 10.70 -14.51 12.63
N SER A 81 11.97 -14.84 12.49
CA SER A 81 13.07 -14.00 13.01
C SER A 81 13.20 -12.74 12.16
N VAL A 82 13.12 -11.57 12.77
CA VAL A 82 13.29 -10.27 12.13
C VAL A 82 14.55 -9.62 12.68
N THR A 83 15.53 -9.38 11.82
CA THR A 83 16.81 -8.76 12.19
C THR A 83 16.99 -7.46 11.40
N GLU A 84 17.19 -6.34 12.09
CA GLU A 84 17.62 -5.09 11.46
C GLU A 84 19.12 -5.21 11.13
N THR A 85 19.45 -5.21 9.84
CA THR A 85 20.83 -5.40 9.36
C THR A 85 21.54 -4.09 9.03
N HIS A 86 20.77 -3.03 8.81
CA HIS A 86 21.30 -1.69 8.57
C HIS A 86 20.25 -0.61 8.86
N GLN A 87 20.70 0.51 9.42
CA GLN A 87 19.88 1.69 9.67
C GLN A 87 20.68 2.96 9.36
N SER A 88 20.07 3.87 8.59
CA SER A 88 20.61 5.20 8.32
C SER A 88 19.49 6.22 8.13
N ALA A 89 19.84 7.49 7.90
CA ALA A 89 18.87 8.54 7.62
C ALA A 89 18.03 8.27 6.37
N THR A 90 18.57 7.55 5.37
CA THR A 90 17.92 7.34 4.07
C THR A 90 17.43 5.92 3.83
N GLN A 91 17.86 4.94 4.64
CA GLN A 91 17.48 3.54 4.43
C GLN A 91 17.44 2.73 5.72
N SER A 92 16.57 1.72 5.72
CA SER A 92 16.49 0.69 6.78
C SER A 92 16.42 -0.67 6.10
N ARG A 93 17.23 -1.64 6.55
CA ARG A 93 17.30 -3.01 5.97
C ARG A 93 16.98 -4.04 7.02
N TYR A 94 16.16 -5.00 6.63
CA TYR A 94 15.72 -6.09 7.48
C TYR A 94 15.91 -7.42 6.78
N GLU A 95 16.25 -8.42 7.58
CA GLU A 95 16.31 -9.81 7.17
C GLU A 95 15.24 -10.59 7.95
N LEU A 96 14.40 -11.31 7.21
CA LEU A 96 13.36 -12.18 7.75
C LEU A 96 13.71 -13.62 7.45
N ARG A 97 13.75 -14.48 8.47
CA ARG A 97 14.02 -15.93 8.35
C ARG A 97 13.02 -16.72 9.18
N GLY A 98 12.46 -17.75 8.60
CA GLY A 98 11.50 -18.60 9.29
C GLY A 98 10.80 -19.55 8.35
N LYS A 99 9.70 -20.15 8.82
CA LYS A 99 8.87 -21.05 8.03
C LYS A 99 7.59 -20.36 7.61
N GLY A 100 7.12 -20.68 6.40
CA GLY A 100 5.77 -20.35 5.98
C GLY A 100 4.73 -21.29 6.61
N ASP A 101 3.46 -21.06 6.31
CA ASP A 101 2.34 -21.89 6.80
C ASP A 101 2.44 -23.35 6.31
N ASP A 102 3.13 -23.58 5.20
CA ASP A 102 3.43 -24.90 4.63
C ASP A 102 4.65 -25.60 5.28
N GLY A 103 5.27 -24.98 6.28
CA GLY A 103 6.45 -25.48 6.98
C GLY A 103 7.76 -25.33 6.21
N ILE A 104 7.75 -24.73 5.02
CA ILE A 104 8.95 -24.53 4.19
C ILE A 104 9.76 -23.34 4.71
N GLU A 105 11.08 -23.54 4.83
CA GLU A 105 12.02 -22.46 5.17
C GLU A 105 11.99 -21.34 4.12
N ARG A 106 11.89 -20.10 4.59
CA ARG A 106 11.86 -18.91 3.77
C ARG A 106 12.84 -17.87 4.24
N HIS A 107 13.33 -17.08 3.28
CA HIS A 107 14.26 -15.99 3.54
C HIS A 107 13.88 -14.77 2.69
N MET A 108 13.69 -13.62 3.33
CA MET A 108 13.35 -12.36 2.67
C MET A 108 14.19 -11.21 3.23
N HIS A 109 14.72 -10.39 2.33
CA HIS A 109 15.32 -9.11 2.67
C HIS A 109 14.34 -7.98 2.33
N VAL A 110 14.04 -7.13 3.29
CA VAL A 110 13.19 -5.96 3.10
C VAL A 110 14.01 -4.69 3.27
N LEU A 111 13.93 -3.83 2.28
CA LEU A 111 14.66 -2.57 2.23
C LEU A 111 13.67 -1.41 2.10
N PHE A 112 13.66 -0.51 3.06
CA PHE A 112 12.93 0.75 2.99
C PHE A 112 13.90 1.87 2.64
N LEU A 113 13.62 2.59 1.56
CA LEU A 113 14.46 3.67 1.04
C LEU A 113 13.66 4.96 0.90
N VAL A 114 14.31 6.08 1.14
CA VAL A 114 13.78 7.39 0.76
C VAL A 114 13.93 7.54 -0.76
N GLU A 115 12.86 8.01 -1.43
CA GLU A 115 12.83 8.25 -2.88
C GLU A 115 13.28 7.04 -3.73
N SER A 116 12.90 5.84 -3.28
CA SER A 116 13.35 4.58 -3.89
C SER A 116 12.96 4.43 -5.37
N GLU A 117 11.89 5.09 -5.81
CA GLU A 117 11.44 5.08 -7.21
C GLU A 117 12.45 5.71 -8.17
N GLN A 118 13.32 6.60 -7.69
CA GLN A 118 14.38 7.24 -8.51
C GLN A 118 15.54 6.27 -8.80
N HIS A 119 15.71 5.25 -7.99
CA HIS A 119 16.86 4.35 -8.04
C HIS A 119 16.51 2.90 -8.40
N HIS A 120 15.23 2.54 -8.29
CA HIS A 120 14.78 1.16 -8.46
C HIS A 120 13.61 1.04 -9.43
N LEU A 121 13.87 0.55 -10.63
CA LEU A 121 12.85 0.34 -11.67
C LEU A 121 11.60 -0.42 -11.17
N PRO A 122 11.69 -1.51 -10.37
CA PRO A 122 10.50 -2.17 -9.86
C PRO A 122 9.60 -1.25 -9.01
N VAL A 123 10.19 -0.35 -8.21
CA VAL A 123 9.43 0.62 -7.40
C VAL A 123 8.79 1.69 -8.28
N ALA A 124 9.51 2.19 -9.29
CA ALA A 124 8.96 3.12 -10.28
C ALA A 124 7.76 2.50 -11.02
N LEU A 125 7.87 1.24 -11.46
CA LEU A 125 6.76 0.51 -12.10
C LEU A 125 5.57 0.33 -11.16
N ALA A 126 5.80 0.00 -9.89
CA ALA A 126 4.74 -0.12 -8.88
C ALA A 126 4.02 1.24 -8.67
N SER A 127 4.78 2.33 -8.58
CA SER A 127 4.24 3.70 -8.47
C SER A 127 3.39 4.07 -9.69
N MET A 128 3.86 3.75 -10.90
CA MET A 128 3.10 3.98 -12.14
C MET A 128 1.80 3.16 -12.16
N LEU A 129 1.85 1.89 -11.77
CA LEU A 129 0.65 1.03 -11.70
C LEU A 129 -0.37 1.57 -10.69
N ALA A 130 0.09 1.99 -9.52
CA ALA A 130 -0.78 2.58 -8.50
C ALA A 130 -1.46 3.87 -9.01
N LYS A 131 -0.71 4.75 -9.69
CA LYS A 131 -1.25 5.97 -10.32
C LYS A 131 -2.27 5.63 -11.40
N LEU A 132 -1.97 4.69 -12.30
CA LEU A 132 -2.89 4.23 -13.35
C LEU A 132 -4.17 3.65 -12.75
N THR A 133 -4.06 2.77 -11.76
CA THR A 133 -5.22 2.18 -11.08
C THR A 133 -6.11 3.26 -10.47
N ARG A 134 -5.51 4.25 -9.81
CA ARG A 134 -6.22 5.38 -9.24
C ARG A 134 -6.97 6.18 -10.32
N GLU A 135 -6.32 6.50 -11.43
CA GLU A 135 -6.96 7.25 -12.53
C GLU A 135 -8.13 6.47 -13.16
N MET A 136 -7.99 5.15 -13.30
CA MET A 136 -9.09 4.29 -13.78
C MET A 136 -10.28 4.28 -12.81
N LEU A 137 -10.01 4.21 -11.50
CA LEU A 137 -11.06 4.28 -10.48
C LEU A 137 -11.74 5.64 -10.48
N MET A 138 -11.00 6.74 -10.60
CA MET A 138 -11.56 8.08 -10.70
C MET A 138 -12.37 8.28 -11.99
N ALA A 139 -11.93 7.72 -13.12
CA ALA A 139 -12.72 7.75 -14.35
C ALA A 139 -14.05 6.99 -14.19
N ARG A 140 -14.02 5.82 -13.52
CA ARG A 140 -15.23 5.06 -13.19
C ARG A 140 -16.16 5.82 -12.25
N PHE A 141 -15.63 6.44 -11.21
CA PHE A 141 -16.34 7.30 -10.27
C PHE A 141 -17.04 8.45 -10.99
N ASN A 142 -16.32 9.21 -11.80
CA ASN A 142 -16.86 10.33 -12.57
C ASN A 142 -17.93 9.88 -13.56
N ARG A 143 -17.74 8.73 -14.22
CA ARG A 143 -18.75 8.17 -15.15
C ARG A 143 -20.05 7.84 -14.43
N TYR A 144 -19.98 7.22 -13.25
CA TYR A 144 -21.13 6.87 -12.44
C TYR A 144 -21.94 8.11 -12.04
N TRP A 145 -21.28 9.15 -11.54
CA TRP A 145 -21.94 10.35 -11.07
C TRP A 145 -22.50 11.22 -12.21
N ARG A 146 -21.76 11.35 -13.31
CA ARG A 146 -22.24 12.06 -14.50
C ARG A 146 -23.40 11.35 -15.20
N GLY A 147 -23.49 10.04 -15.14
CA GLY A 147 -24.62 9.29 -15.65
C GLY A 147 -25.94 9.59 -14.90
N ARG A 148 -25.82 9.97 -13.62
CA ARG A 148 -26.96 10.36 -12.76
C ARG A 148 -27.23 11.88 -12.75
N TYR A 149 -26.17 12.66 -12.83
CA TYR A 149 -26.19 14.12 -12.72
C TYR A 149 -25.27 14.71 -13.80
N PRO A 150 -25.75 14.92 -15.04
CA PRO A 150 -24.91 15.31 -16.18
C PRO A 150 -24.18 16.66 -16.00
N GLU A 151 -24.75 17.58 -15.24
CA GLU A 151 -24.17 18.90 -14.92
C GLU A 151 -23.05 18.86 -13.88
N LEU A 152 -22.90 17.74 -13.16
CA LEU A 152 -21.87 17.63 -12.14
C LEU A 152 -20.49 17.52 -12.78
N LYS A 153 -19.63 18.50 -12.52
CA LYS A 153 -18.27 18.54 -13.05
C LYS A 153 -17.44 17.39 -12.46
N PRO A 154 -16.64 16.70 -13.28
CA PRO A 154 -15.78 15.61 -12.80
C PRO A 154 -14.77 16.12 -11.77
N THR A 155 -14.24 15.18 -10.97
CA THR A 155 -13.16 15.43 -10.00
C THR A 155 -11.97 14.55 -10.25
N ALA A 156 -10.77 15.06 -9.99
CA ALA A 156 -9.55 14.27 -9.89
C ALA A 156 -9.34 13.62 -8.50
N GLY A 157 -10.22 13.93 -7.53
CA GLY A 157 -10.19 13.35 -6.18
C GLY A 157 -9.05 13.81 -5.28
N TYR A 158 -8.28 14.84 -5.66
CA TYR A 158 -7.30 15.47 -4.78
C TYR A 158 -8.00 16.40 -3.79
N ARG A 159 -7.37 16.66 -2.64
CA ARG A 159 -7.98 17.33 -1.50
C ARG A 159 -8.79 18.59 -1.88
N GLY A 160 -8.23 19.51 -2.63
CA GLY A 160 -8.91 20.75 -3.03
C GLY A 160 -10.07 20.51 -4.01
N ASP A 161 -9.79 19.74 -5.05
CA ASP A 161 -10.76 19.43 -6.10
C ASP A 161 -11.84 18.44 -5.61
N GLY A 162 -11.48 17.47 -4.79
CA GLY A 162 -12.43 16.57 -4.13
C GLY A 162 -13.39 17.34 -3.21
N TRP A 163 -12.88 18.33 -2.47
CA TRP A 163 -13.71 19.16 -1.61
C TRP A 163 -14.68 20.05 -2.41
N ARG A 164 -14.21 20.68 -3.49
CA ARG A 164 -15.08 21.38 -4.44
C ARG A 164 -16.20 20.47 -4.94
N TRP A 165 -15.84 19.26 -5.41
CA TRP A 165 -16.79 18.30 -5.91
C TRP A 165 -17.84 17.89 -4.85
N MET A 166 -17.43 17.69 -3.61
CA MET A 166 -18.32 17.38 -2.49
C MET A 166 -19.32 18.52 -2.21
N GLN A 167 -18.90 19.77 -2.40
CA GLN A 167 -19.79 20.93 -2.27
C GLN A 167 -20.78 21.00 -3.44
N ASP A 168 -20.31 20.81 -4.67
CA ASP A 168 -21.15 20.79 -5.87
C ASP A 168 -22.22 19.68 -5.78
N ALA A 169 -21.83 18.51 -5.24
CA ALA A 169 -22.69 17.34 -5.08
C ALA A 169 -23.57 17.36 -3.80
N ALA A 170 -23.44 18.34 -2.93
CA ALA A 170 -24.08 18.34 -1.60
C ALA A 170 -25.61 18.16 -1.63
N ARG A 171 -26.27 18.64 -2.70
CA ARG A 171 -27.72 18.57 -2.85
C ARG A 171 -28.24 17.27 -3.45
N ILE A 172 -27.36 16.42 -3.96
CA ILE A 172 -27.72 15.19 -4.65
C ILE A 172 -27.44 13.92 -3.86
N PHE A 173 -26.73 14.04 -2.73
CA PHE A 173 -26.47 12.90 -1.85
C PHE A 173 -27.77 12.45 -1.14
N VAL A 174 -27.99 11.15 -1.15
CA VAL A 174 -29.02 10.46 -0.38
C VAL A 174 -28.38 9.66 0.74
N ASN A 175 -29.05 9.62 1.90
CA ASN A 175 -28.78 8.74 3.05
C ASN A 175 -27.37 8.12 3.17
N GLY A 176 -26.42 8.87 3.74
CA GLY A 176 -25.10 8.32 4.06
C GLY A 176 -24.10 8.25 2.89
N GLU A 177 -24.50 8.57 1.65
CA GLU A 177 -23.59 8.54 0.49
C GLU A 177 -22.42 9.52 0.68
N ARG A 178 -22.66 10.67 1.27
CA ARG A 178 -21.62 11.67 1.54
C ARG A 178 -20.54 11.13 2.48
N GLU A 179 -20.96 10.53 3.57
CA GLU A 179 -20.07 9.96 4.60
C GLU A 179 -19.24 8.80 4.07
N ALA A 180 -19.81 8.01 3.15
CA ALA A 180 -19.14 6.90 2.51
C ALA A 180 -18.00 7.33 1.56
N LEU A 181 -18.02 8.58 1.07
CA LEU A 181 -17.01 9.12 0.15
C LEU A 181 -15.89 9.90 0.86
N ILE A 182 -15.98 10.10 2.17
CA ILE A 182 -15.03 10.90 2.93
C ILE A 182 -14.11 9.99 3.74
N ARG A 183 -12.81 10.13 3.54
CA ARG A 183 -11.81 9.56 4.45
C ARG A 183 -11.81 10.33 5.76
N ARG A 184 -12.20 9.62 6.83
CA ARG A 184 -12.12 10.13 8.20
C ARG A 184 -10.66 10.13 8.62
N ALA A 185 -10.16 11.28 9.02
CA ALA A 185 -8.76 11.35 9.36
C ALA A 185 -8.45 12.57 10.23
#